data_c8cb2aa8034ce776972ace3e169d6c30
#
_entry.id   c8cb2aa8034ce776972ace3e169d6c30
#
_cell.length_a   1.000
_cell.length_b   1.000
_cell.length_c   1.000
_cell.angle_alpha   90.00
_cell.angle_beta   90.00
_cell.angle_gamma   90.00
#
_symmetry.space_group_name_H-M   'P 1'
#
loop_
_entity.id
_entity.type
_entity.pdbx_description
1 polymer ?
#
loop_
_entity_poly.entity_id
_entity_poly.type
_entity_poly.pdbx_seq_one_letter_code
_entity_poly.pdbx_strand_id
1 'polypeptide(L)'
;GGDLKHLQATNEMNALKHTIKKFIYGTLPYYFMKGYKPGSPYLKYYEYIKEHGYSRHLYEFKDEYANMPVDVQKDEEKGLYYVQKEKKRLYFRKSTPAKKIQKYYRALSMEQDRRSPHHYFNSVKEVTGKVFVDVGCAEGYSSLEIIEEAKHVYLFEQDEQWLEAIRATFEPWQDKVTIVQKYVSDHNSSREQTLDDFFNNQTNEHLFLKMDIEGAERHALAGCNNLFQNCQKLDFAICTYHLRDDEEVISAFLNKHNCTYINQKGFFRHRIRSVVMRGSKK
;
A
#
# COMPACT_ATOMS: atom_id res chain seq x y z
N GLY A 1 36.90 -24.78 12.68
CA GLY A 1 36.80 -24.09 14.00
C GLY A 1 36.53 -22.58 13.88
N GLY A 2 36.87 -21.93 12.77
CA GLY A 2 36.69 -20.50 12.54
C GLY A 2 35.22 -20.13 12.24
N ASP A 3 34.57 -20.90 11.37
CA ASP A 3 33.21 -20.63 10.91
C ASP A 3 32.15 -20.72 12.02
N LEU A 4 32.30 -21.68 12.93
CA LEU A 4 31.37 -21.86 14.07
C LEU A 4 31.44 -20.67 15.06
N LYS A 5 32.65 -20.18 15.35
CA LYS A 5 32.82 -18.99 16.21
C LYS A 5 32.29 -17.73 15.58
N HIS A 6 32.46 -17.57 14.27
CA HIS A 6 31.90 -16.42 13.52
C HIS A 6 30.38 -16.46 13.50
N LEU A 7 29.77 -17.63 13.30
CA LEU A 7 28.33 -17.82 13.33
C LEU A 7 27.75 -17.56 14.72
N GLN A 8 28.41 -18.00 15.77
CA GLN A 8 27.99 -17.79 17.15
C GLN A 8 28.06 -16.30 17.54
N ALA A 9 29.16 -15.61 17.23
CA ALA A 9 29.29 -14.17 17.46
C ALA A 9 28.23 -13.34 16.67
N THR A 10 27.92 -13.75 15.46
CA THR A 10 26.86 -13.09 14.65
C THR A 10 25.48 -13.28 15.29
N ASN A 11 25.19 -14.48 15.81
CA ASN A 11 23.91 -14.77 16.48
C ASN A 11 23.78 -14.00 17.80
N GLU A 12 24.82 -13.92 18.60
CA GLU A 12 24.85 -13.15 19.85
C GLU A 12 24.65 -11.65 19.59
N MET A 13 25.32 -11.11 18.58
CA MET A 13 25.17 -9.71 18.18
C MET A 13 23.74 -9.40 17.67
N ASN A 14 23.12 -10.33 16.94
CA ASN A 14 21.73 -10.18 16.49
C ASN A 14 20.75 -10.25 17.67
N ALA A 15 20.95 -11.14 18.62
CA ALA A 15 20.16 -11.24 19.84
C ALA A 15 20.26 -9.95 20.68
N LEU A 16 21.47 -9.40 20.84
CA LEU A 16 21.69 -8.14 21.53
C LEU A 16 20.98 -6.96 20.83
N LYS A 17 21.12 -6.85 19.49
CA LYS A 17 20.41 -5.84 18.70
C LYS A 17 18.89 -5.95 18.86
N HIS A 18 18.35 -7.16 18.88
CA HIS A 18 16.93 -7.41 19.10
C HIS A 18 16.48 -6.95 20.49
N THR A 19 17.24 -7.27 21.53
CA THR A 19 16.95 -6.84 22.92
C THR A 19 17.00 -5.33 23.06
N ILE A 20 18.01 -4.68 22.50
CA ILE A 20 18.13 -3.21 22.51
C ILE A 20 16.93 -2.56 21.80
N LYS A 21 16.53 -3.04 20.61
CA LYS A 21 15.36 -2.52 19.88
C LYS A 21 14.07 -2.73 20.67
N LYS A 22 13.90 -3.88 21.29
CA LYS A 22 12.76 -4.20 22.16
C LYS A 22 12.66 -3.20 23.32
N PHE A 23 13.78 -2.89 23.96
CA PHE A 23 13.82 -1.92 25.05
C PHE A 23 13.53 -0.49 24.58
N ILE A 24 14.23 0.00 23.55
CA ILE A 24 14.13 1.39 23.07
C ILE A 24 12.78 1.68 22.42
N TYR A 25 12.26 0.76 21.60
CA TYR A 25 11.03 0.99 20.82
C TYR A 25 9.77 0.39 21.45
N GLY A 26 9.91 -0.44 22.47
CA GLY A 26 8.80 -1.09 23.16
C GLY A 26 8.72 -0.74 24.63
N THR A 27 9.63 -1.29 25.43
CA THR A 27 9.56 -1.22 26.89
C THR A 27 9.54 0.21 27.43
N LEU A 28 10.49 1.04 27.03
CA LEU A 28 10.60 2.42 27.50
C LEU A 28 9.42 3.28 27.04
N PRO A 29 9.04 3.31 25.73
CA PRO A 29 7.86 4.04 25.29
C PRO A 29 6.54 3.52 25.88
N TYR A 30 6.42 2.21 26.12
CA TYR A 30 5.23 1.63 26.76
C TYR A 30 4.98 2.23 28.14
N TYR A 31 5.96 2.21 29.03
CA TYR A 31 5.80 2.74 30.37
C TYR A 31 5.61 4.27 30.38
N PHE A 32 6.31 4.98 29.51
CA PHE A 32 6.12 6.41 29.35
C PHE A 32 4.69 6.74 28.90
N MET A 33 4.20 6.08 27.86
CA MET A 33 2.85 6.31 27.34
C MET A 33 1.77 5.86 28.31
N LYS A 34 1.97 4.75 29.03
CA LYS A 34 1.04 4.26 30.06
C LYS A 34 0.90 5.25 31.21
N GLY A 35 2.00 5.92 31.60
CA GLY A 35 1.97 6.96 32.64
C GLY A 35 1.38 8.29 32.15
N TYR A 36 1.68 8.69 30.92
CA TYR A 36 1.31 10.01 30.40
C TYR A 36 -0.06 10.02 29.67
N LYS A 37 -0.38 8.97 28.90
CA LYS A 37 -1.64 8.82 28.13
C LYS A 37 -2.14 7.38 28.19
N PRO A 38 -2.65 6.90 29.34
CA PRO A 38 -3.02 5.50 29.53
C PRO A 38 -4.14 5.02 28.59
N GLY A 39 -5.01 5.93 28.10
CA GLY A 39 -6.07 5.65 27.13
C GLY A 39 -5.66 5.80 25.67
N SER A 40 -4.37 5.95 25.34
CA SER A 40 -3.92 6.10 23.97
C SER A 40 -4.20 4.83 23.15
N PRO A 41 -4.87 4.92 21.99
CA PRO A 41 -5.09 3.77 21.10
C PRO A 41 -3.79 3.20 20.52
N TYR A 42 -2.68 3.92 20.68
CA TYR A 42 -1.36 3.51 20.20
C TYR A 42 -0.54 2.75 21.24
N LEU A 43 -1.01 2.66 22.48
CA LEU A 43 -0.33 1.96 23.56
C LEU A 43 -0.08 0.47 23.18
N LYS A 44 -1.03 -0.13 22.47
CA LYS A 44 -0.96 -1.50 21.97
C LYS A 44 0.29 -1.80 21.13
N TYR A 45 0.78 -0.86 20.34
CA TYR A 45 1.99 -1.07 19.53
C TYR A 45 3.25 -1.19 20.39
N TYR A 46 3.35 -0.36 21.42
CA TYR A 46 4.48 -0.40 22.34
C TYR A 46 4.40 -1.63 23.26
N GLU A 47 3.19 -2.04 23.65
CA GLU A 47 2.95 -3.28 24.38
C GLU A 47 3.36 -4.50 23.56
N TYR A 48 2.93 -4.56 22.31
CA TYR A 48 3.34 -5.62 21.39
C TYR A 48 4.86 -5.70 21.24
N ILE A 49 5.56 -4.57 21.03
CA ILE A 49 7.02 -4.57 20.92
C ILE A 49 7.67 -5.02 22.24
N LYS A 50 7.14 -4.57 23.37
CA LYS A 50 7.61 -4.98 24.71
C LYS A 50 7.51 -6.49 24.92
N GLU A 51 6.48 -7.12 24.41
CA GLU A 51 6.26 -8.57 24.58
C GLU A 51 6.98 -9.39 23.52
N HIS A 52 6.83 -9.07 22.25
CA HIS A 52 7.25 -9.86 21.10
C HIS A 52 8.52 -9.34 20.41
N GLY A 53 9.00 -8.14 20.79
CA GLY A 53 10.10 -7.48 20.12
C GLY A 53 9.67 -6.67 18.89
N TYR A 54 10.64 -5.90 18.36
CA TYR A 54 10.42 -5.05 17.20
C TYR A 54 10.32 -5.85 15.90
N SER A 55 9.29 -5.59 15.12
CA SER A 55 9.16 -6.09 13.75
C SER A 55 8.65 -4.98 12.81
N ARG A 56 8.78 -5.18 11.50
CA ARG A 56 8.31 -4.22 10.48
C ARG A 56 6.79 -3.99 10.58
N HIS A 57 6.04 -5.06 10.80
CA HIS A 57 4.59 -5.04 10.95
C HIS A 57 4.25 -5.42 12.38
N LEU A 58 3.63 -4.49 13.11
CA LEU A 58 3.26 -4.64 14.52
C LEU A 58 1.74 -4.83 14.63
N TYR A 59 1.24 -5.88 14.00
CA TYR A 59 -0.17 -6.21 14.01
C TYR A 59 -0.42 -7.43 14.88
N GLU A 60 -1.42 -7.35 15.79
CA GLU A 60 -1.86 -8.46 16.64
C GLU A 60 -2.27 -9.69 15.81
N PHE A 61 -2.78 -9.46 14.59
CA PHE A 61 -3.21 -10.47 13.64
C PHE A 61 -2.09 -10.97 12.69
N LYS A 62 -0.85 -10.56 12.90
CA LYS A 62 0.29 -10.91 12.03
C LYS A 62 0.45 -12.42 11.84
N ASP A 63 0.24 -13.21 12.90
CA ASP A 63 0.45 -14.66 12.86
C ASP A 63 -0.61 -15.38 12.01
N GLU A 64 -1.80 -14.78 11.84
CA GLU A 64 -2.82 -15.28 10.90
C GLU A 64 -2.27 -15.33 9.47
N TYR A 65 -1.50 -14.30 9.08
CA TYR A 65 -0.89 -14.19 7.75
C TYR A 65 0.44 -14.93 7.64
N ALA A 66 1.23 -15.00 8.71
CA ALA A 66 2.51 -15.71 8.70
C ALA A 66 2.35 -17.19 8.30
N ASN A 67 1.25 -17.81 8.74
CA ASN A 67 0.92 -19.21 8.48
C ASN A 67 -0.12 -19.41 7.38
N MET A 68 -0.61 -18.33 6.74
CA MET A 68 -1.57 -18.42 5.65
C MET A 68 -1.01 -19.25 4.50
N PRO A 69 -1.69 -20.31 4.05
CA PRO A 69 -1.26 -21.08 2.89
C PRO A 69 -1.34 -20.19 1.62
N VAL A 70 -0.30 -20.21 0.83
CA VAL A 70 -0.23 -19.50 -0.46
C VAL A 70 0.26 -20.49 -1.51
N ASP A 71 -0.63 -20.87 -2.39
CA ASP A 71 -0.35 -21.75 -3.53
C ASP A 71 0.18 -20.88 -4.70
N VAL A 72 1.47 -21.03 -4.98
CA VAL A 72 2.13 -20.35 -6.09
C VAL A 72 2.29 -21.35 -7.22
N GLN A 73 1.62 -21.10 -8.31
CA GLN A 73 1.63 -21.93 -9.51
C GLN A 73 2.41 -21.23 -10.62
N LYS A 74 2.90 -22.00 -11.59
CA LYS A 74 3.56 -21.50 -12.79
C LYS A 74 2.62 -21.67 -13.99
N ASP A 75 2.42 -20.59 -14.70
CA ASP A 75 1.81 -20.60 -16.02
C ASP A 75 2.90 -20.85 -17.05
N GLU A 76 2.96 -22.05 -17.60
CA GLU A 76 4.02 -22.44 -18.52
C GLU A 76 3.92 -21.73 -19.88
N GLU A 77 2.72 -21.35 -20.30
CA GLU A 77 2.51 -20.62 -21.56
C GLU A 77 3.02 -19.18 -21.44
N LYS A 78 2.71 -18.50 -20.33
CA LYS A 78 3.14 -17.13 -20.07
C LYS A 78 4.55 -17.05 -19.47
N GLY A 79 5.06 -18.17 -18.94
CA GLY A 79 6.34 -18.23 -18.24
C GLY A 79 6.37 -17.44 -16.92
N LEU A 80 5.20 -17.15 -16.34
CA LEU A 80 5.03 -16.36 -15.14
C LEU A 80 4.52 -17.20 -13.98
N TYR A 81 4.88 -16.81 -12.76
CA TYR A 81 4.24 -17.33 -11.56
C TYR A 81 2.99 -16.52 -11.19
N TYR A 82 1.99 -17.20 -10.66
CA TYR A 82 0.78 -16.56 -10.13
C TYR A 82 0.33 -17.17 -8.81
N VAL A 83 -0.46 -16.40 -8.07
CA VAL A 83 -1.23 -16.88 -6.92
C VAL A 83 -2.69 -16.94 -7.33
N GLN A 84 -3.32 -18.09 -7.10
CA GLN A 84 -4.75 -18.25 -7.30
C GLN A 84 -5.50 -17.63 -6.12
N LYS A 85 -6.36 -16.65 -6.39
CA LYS A 85 -7.27 -16.07 -5.42
C LYS A 85 -8.70 -16.25 -5.91
N GLU A 86 -9.41 -17.22 -5.34
CA GLU A 86 -10.72 -17.63 -5.83
C GLU A 86 -10.65 -18.04 -7.31
N LYS A 87 -11.37 -17.32 -8.19
CA LYS A 87 -11.36 -17.56 -9.65
C LYS A 87 -10.37 -16.66 -10.39
N LYS A 88 -9.63 -15.81 -9.68
CA LYS A 88 -8.71 -14.82 -10.25
C LYS A 88 -7.26 -15.26 -10.09
N ARG A 89 -6.39 -14.85 -11.02
CA ARG A 89 -4.95 -15.13 -10.96
C ARG A 89 -4.20 -13.82 -10.82
N LEU A 90 -3.40 -13.69 -9.76
CA LEU A 90 -2.48 -12.56 -9.59
C LEU A 90 -1.10 -13.01 -10.04
N TYR A 91 -0.65 -12.49 -11.16
CA TYR A 91 0.68 -12.79 -11.71
C TYR A 91 1.76 -11.90 -11.10
N PHE A 92 2.98 -12.41 -11.08
CA PHE A 92 4.16 -11.72 -10.53
C PHE A 92 5.27 -11.62 -11.57
N ARG A 93 6.19 -10.66 -11.33
CA ARG A 93 7.36 -10.46 -12.20
C ARG A 93 8.09 -11.77 -12.43
N LYS A 94 8.51 -11.99 -13.66
CA LYS A 94 9.22 -13.19 -14.11
C LYS A 94 10.46 -13.52 -13.28
N SER A 95 11.14 -12.48 -12.79
CA SER A 95 12.35 -12.60 -11.96
C SER A 95 12.08 -13.00 -10.51
N THR A 96 10.81 -13.11 -10.07
CA THR A 96 10.48 -13.35 -8.66
C THR A 96 10.29 -14.84 -8.37
N PRO A 97 11.14 -15.48 -7.54
CA PRO A 97 10.99 -16.89 -7.19
C PRO A 97 9.73 -17.17 -6.36
N ALA A 98 9.15 -18.36 -6.51
CA ALA A 98 7.91 -18.78 -5.84
C ALA A 98 7.92 -18.53 -4.32
N LYS A 99 9.00 -18.89 -3.60
CA LYS A 99 9.14 -18.63 -2.15
C LYS A 99 9.06 -17.14 -1.79
N LYS A 100 9.58 -16.28 -2.66
CA LYS A 100 9.53 -14.83 -2.46
C LYS A 100 8.13 -14.30 -2.73
N ILE A 101 7.43 -14.85 -3.72
CA ILE A 101 6.02 -14.55 -4.01
C ILE A 101 5.14 -14.91 -2.82
N GLN A 102 5.30 -16.10 -2.21
CA GLN A 102 4.54 -16.49 -1.03
C GLN A 102 4.66 -15.48 0.10
N LYS A 103 5.90 -15.06 0.41
CA LYS A 103 6.15 -14.07 1.46
C LYS A 103 5.55 -12.71 1.12
N TYR A 104 5.70 -12.28 -0.13
CA TYR A 104 5.20 -11.01 -0.62
C TYR A 104 3.66 -10.96 -0.60
N TYR A 105 3.00 -12.00 -1.10
CA TYR A 105 1.55 -12.10 -1.09
C TYR A 105 0.95 -12.06 0.33
N ARG A 106 1.59 -12.76 1.30
CA ARG A 106 1.19 -12.68 2.72
C ARG A 106 1.29 -11.26 3.27
N ALA A 107 2.36 -10.54 2.91
CA ALA A 107 2.55 -9.15 3.33
C ALA A 107 1.46 -8.24 2.73
N LEU A 108 1.17 -8.35 1.44
CA LEU A 108 0.09 -7.61 0.78
C LEU A 108 -1.27 -7.89 1.42
N SER A 109 -1.60 -9.16 1.64
CA SER A 109 -2.86 -9.55 2.26
C SER A 109 -3.01 -9.00 3.68
N MET A 110 -1.91 -8.98 4.45
CA MET A 110 -1.88 -8.42 5.79
C MET A 110 -1.99 -6.88 5.78
N GLU A 111 -1.33 -6.20 4.84
CA GLU A 111 -1.39 -4.75 4.70
C GLU A 111 -2.78 -4.28 4.28
N GLN A 112 -3.51 -5.07 3.49
CA GLN A 112 -4.88 -4.75 3.07
C GLN A 112 -5.98 -5.31 3.99
N ASP A 113 -5.63 -5.94 5.12
CA ASP A 113 -6.60 -6.26 6.17
C ASP A 113 -7.19 -4.98 6.76
N ARG A 114 -8.50 -4.96 7.01
CA ARG A 114 -9.22 -3.79 7.57
C ARG A 114 -8.71 -3.33 8.94
N ARG A 115 -8.01 -4.19 9.67
CA ARG A 115 -7.35 -3.88 10.94
C ARG A 115 -6.01 -3.16 10.73
N SER A 116 -5.46 -3.21 9.52
CA SER A 116 -4.21 -2.55 9.16
C SER A 116 -4.42 -1.08 8.83
N PRO A 117 -3.54 -0.17 9.24
CA PRO A 117 -3.58 1.22 8.81
C PRO A 117 -3.22 1.43 7.34
N HIS A 118 -2.75 0.38 6.62
CA HIS A 118 -2.39 0.45 5.20
C HIS A 118 -3.56 0.16 4.25
N HIS A 119 -4.72 -0.32 4.74
CA HIS A 119 -5.81 -0.68 3.84
C HIS A 119 -6.38 0.54 3.11
N TYR A 120 -6.71 0.35 1.81
CA TYR A 120 -7.22 1.43 0.96
C TYR A 120 -8.75 1.55 0.99
N PHE A 121 -9.46 0.47 1.29
CA PHE A 121 -10.94 0.43 1.40
C PHE A 121 -11.37 -0.59 2.46
N ASN A 122 -12.49 -0.33 3.14
CA ASN A 122 -13.03 -1.27 4.13
C ASN A 122 -13.75 -2.44 3.46
N SER A 123 -14.24 -2.21 2.23
CA SER A 123 -14.95 -3.21 1.44
C SER A 123 -14.80 -2.89 -0.03
N VAL A 124 -14.72 -3.92 -0.87
CA VAL A 124 -14.73 -3.79 -2.34
C VAL A 124 -15.96 -3.03 -2.85
N LYS A 125 -17.06 -3.05 -2.09
CA LYS A 125 -18.29 -2.32 -2.40
C LYS A 125 -18.14 -0.79 -2.37
N GLU A 126 -17.10 -0.26 -1.70
CA GLU A 126 -16.80 1.17 -1.76
C GLU A 126 -16.44 1.64 -3.18
N VAL A 127 -16.09 0.72 -4.07
CA VAL A 127 -15.70 1.00 -5.46
C VAL A 127 -16.81 0.63 -6.45
N THR A 128 -17.95 0.09 -6.01
CA THR A 128 -19.03 -0.36 -6.88
C THR A 128 -19.51 0.77 -7.81
N GLY A 129 -19.44 0.50 -9.11
CA GLY A 129 -19.84 1.44 -10.17
C GLY A 129 -18.95 2.66 -10.37
N LYS A 130 -17.81 2.75 -9.66
CA LYS A 130 -16.83 3.85 -9.78
C LYS A 130 -15.73 3.50 -10.77
N VAL A 131 -15.09 4.54 -11.29
CA VAL A 131 -13.83 4.41 -12.00
C VAL A 131 -12.70 4.37 -10.97
N PHE A 132 -11.99 3.26 -10.91
CA PHE A 132 -10.86 3.09 -10.00
C PHE A 132 -9.55 3.51 -10.68
N VAL A 133 -8.82 4.40 -10.04
CA VAL A 133 -7.54 4.92 -10.54
C VAL A 133 -6.44 4.47 -9.58
N ASP A 134 -5.66 3.49 -10.00
CA ASP A 134 -4.57 2.91 -9.22
C ASP A 134 -3.24 3.52 -9.66
N VAL A 135 -2.77 4.50 -8.90
CA VAL A 135 -1.49 5.16 -9.15
C VAL A 135 -0.39 4.46 -8.36
N GLY A 136 0.51 3.78 -9.10
CA GLY A 136 1.49 2.87 -8.54
C GLY A 136 0.87 1.51 -8.21
N CYS A 137 0.37 0.83 -9.24
CA CYS A 137 -0.36 -0.42 -9.02
C CYS A 137 0.53 -1.64 -8.76
N ALA A 138 1.84 -1.57 -9.08
CA ALA A 138 2.78 -2.69 -8.96
C ALA A 138 2.22 -3.98 -9.57
N GLU A 139 1.95 -5.05 -8.79
CA GLU A 139 1.35 -6.29 -9.27
C GLU A 139 -0.18 -6.19 -9.51
N GLY A 140 -0.82 -5.11 -9.05
CA GLY A 140 -2.26 -4.90 -9.19
C GLY A 140 -3.13 -5.63 -8.16
N TYR A 141 -2.60 -5.97 -6.97
CA TYR A 141 -3.33 -6.70 -5.93
C TYR A 141 -4.65 -6.02 -5.57
N SER A 142 -4.62 -4.74 -5.23
CA SER A 142 -5.82 -3.97 -4.84
C SER A 142 -6.81 -3.83 -5.99
N SER A 143 -6.32 -3.59 -7.20
CA SER A 143 -7.14 -3.50 -8.41
C SER A 143 -7.82 -4.82 -8.77
N LEU A 144 -7.13 -5.97 -8.55
CA LEU A 144 -7.73 -7.28 -8.78
C LEU A 144 -8.83 -7.60 -7.74
N GLU A 145 -8.72 -7.09 -6.53
CA GLU A 145 -9.76 -7.27 -5.51
C GLU A 145 -11.08 -6.64 -5.93
N ILE A 146 -11.02 -5.43 -6.49
CA ILE A 146 -12.21 -4.62 -6.80
C ILE A 146 -12.68 -4.75 -8.25
N ILE A 147 -12.01 -5.55 -9.07
CA ILE A 147 -12.21 -5.58 -10.52
C ILE A 147 -13.65 -5.87 -10.93
N GLU A 148 -14.36 -6.71 -10.20
CA GLU A 148 -15.76 -7.04 -10.51
C GLU A 148 -16.70 -5.88 -10.16
N GLU A 149 -16.39 -5.09 -9.14
CA GLU A 149 -17.21 -4.01 -8.62
C GLU A 149 -16.99 -2.69 -9.38
N ALA A 150 -15.77 -2.41 -9.82
CA ALA A 150 -15.45 -1.17 -10.51
C ALA A 150 -16.12 -1.07 -11.89
N LYS A 151 -16.49 0.14 -12.30
CA LYS A 151 -16.96 0.45 -13.66
C LYS A 151 -15.84 0.34 -14.68
N HIS A 152 -14.68 0.89 -14.34
CA HIS A 152 -13.45 0.86 -15.13
C HIS A 152 -12.25 0.97 -14.20
N VAL A 153 -11.08 0.48 -14.62
CA VAL A 153 -9.84 0.53 -13.84
C VAL A 153 -8.72 1.11 -14.70
N TYR A 154 -8.11 2.18 -14.23
CA TYR A 154 -6.87 2.72 -14.78
C TYR A 154 -5.70 2.30 -13.90
N LEU A 155 -4.71 1.63 -14.48
CA LEU A 155 -3.50 1.15 -13.82
C LEU A 155 -2.31 1.97 -14.29
N PHE A 156 -1.78 2.83 -13.43
CA PHE A 156 -0.55 3.58 -13.70
C PHE A 156 0.63 2.83 -13.11
N GLU A 157 1.49 2.32 -13.99
CA GLU A 157 2.72 1.63 -13.61
C GLU A 157 3.79 1.87 -14.67
N GLN A 158 4.95 2.36 -14.25
CA GLN A 158 6.03 2.68 -15.16
C GLN A 158 7.09 1.57 -15.27
N ASP A 159 7.27 0.77 -14.21
CA ASP A 159 8.25 -0.31 -14.20
C ASP A 159 7.86 -1.43 -15.17
N GLU A 160 8.58 -1.54 -16.27
CA GLU A 160 8.38 -2.56 -17.30
C GLU A 160 8.36 -3.99 -16.76
N GLN A 161 9.04 -4.25 -15.65
CA GLN A 161 9.06 -5.57 -15.04
C GLN A 161 7.69 -5.97 -14.46
N TRP A 162 6.81 -5.00 -14.15
CA TRP A 162 5.45 -5.28 -13.73
C TRP A 162 4.47 -5.41 -14.89
N LEU A 163 4.71 -4.74 -16.01
CA LEU A 163 3.72 -4.65 -17.10
C LEU A 163 3.31 -5.99 -17.68
N GLU A 164 4.26 -6.93 -17.82
CA GLU A 164 3.95 -8.29 -18.31
C GLU A 164 3.01 -9.02 -17.34
N ALA A 165 3.29 -8.95 -16.05
CA ALA A 165 2.48 -9.56 -15.00
C ALA A 165 1.09 -8.92 -14.90
N ILE A 166 1.01 -7.58 -14.97
CA ILE A 166 -0.27 -6.83 -14.94
C ILE A 166 -1.14 -7.19 -16.15
N ARG A 167 -0.56 -7.23 -17.36
CA ARG A 167 -1.30 -7.66 -18.56
C ARG A 167 -1.85 -9.07 -18.43
N ALA A 168 -1.06 -10.00 -17.89
CA ALA A 168 -1.50 -11.36 -17.63
C ALA A 168 -2.59 -11.43 -16.56
N THR A 169 -2.47 -10.64 -15.50
CA THR A 169 -3.45 -10.56 -14.41
C THR A 169 -4.81 -10.08 -14.91
N PHE A 170 -4.81 -9.03 -15.72
CA PHE A 170 -6.04 -8.35 -16.15
C PHE A 170 -6.52 -8.75 -17.56
N GLU A 171 -5.91 -9.73 -18.19
CA GLU A 171 -6.31 -10.26 -19.50
C GLU A 171 -7.82 -10.62 -19.57
N PRO A 172 -8.46 -11.23 -18.54
CA PRO A 172 -9.89 -11.52 -18.56
C PRO A 172 -10.80 -10.25 -18.56
N TRP A 173 -10.25 -9.09 -18.23
CA TRP A 173 -10.97 -7.80 -18.10
C TRP A 173 -10.38 -6.70 -18.98
N GLN A 174 -9.75 -7.06 -20.11
CA GLN A 174 -9.08 -6.11 -21.00
C GLN A 174 -9.97 -5.00 -21.56
N ASP A 175 -11.27 -5.22 -21.65
CA ASP A 175 -12.30 -4.24 -22.03
C ASP A 175 -12.63 -3.24 -20.91
N LYS A 176 -12.29 -3.56 -19.67
CA LYS A 176 -12.59 -2.80 -18.45
C LYS A 176 -11.33 -2.20 -17.81
N VAL A 177 -10.13 -2.56 -18.27
CA VAL A 177 -8.86 -2.12 -17.69
C VAL A 177 -8.01 -1.40 -18.72
N THR A 178 -7.51 -0.24 -18.34
CA THR A 178 -6.53 0.54 -19.13
C THR A 178 -5.22 0.61 -18.37
N ILE A 179 -4.15 0.08 -18.97
CA ILE A 179 -2.80 0.16 -18.42
C ILE A 179 -2.09 1.37 -19.01
N VAL A 180 -1.62 2.26 -18.15
CA VAL A 180 -0.91 3.49 -18.53
C VAL A 180 0.54 3.38 -18.06
N GLN A 181 1.46 3.22 -19.01
CA GLN A 181 2.91 3.10 -18.72
C GLN A 181 3.54 4.48 -18.57
N LYS A 182 3.16 5.18 -17.50
CA LYS A 182 3.71 6.50 -17.16
C LYS A 182 3.78 6.69 -15.65
N TYR A 183 4.72 7.50 -15.20
CA TYR A 183 4.67 8.09 -13.87
C TYR A 183 3.54 9.12 -13.79
N VAL A 184 2.80 9.14 -12.71
CA VAL A 184 1.92 10.27 -12.39
C VAL A 184 2.76 11.35 -11.70
N SER A 185 2.71 12.58 -12.23
CA SER A 185 3.60 13.68 -11.84
C SER A 185 2.88 15.03 -11.92
N ASP A 186 3.59 16.12 -11.64
CA ASP A 186 3.13 17.51 -11.73
C ASP A 186 3.25 18.11 -13.14
N HIS A 187 3.80 17.37 -14.10
CA HIS A 187 3.95 17.81 -15.49
C HIS A 187 3.80 16.63 -16.46
N ASN A 188 3.63 16.96 -17.74
CA ASN A 188 3.54 15.99 -18.81
C ASN A 188 4.85 15.87 -19.57
N SER A 189 5.25 14.63 -19.86
CA SER A 189 6.40 14.31 -20.70
C SER A 189 6.17 12.97 -21.43
N SER A 190 7.16 12.47 -22.11
CA SER A 190 7.09 11.13 -22.70
C SER A 190 6.88 10.03 -21.66
N ARG A 191 7.35 10.24 -20.41
CA ARG A 191 7.29 9.27 -19.31
C ARG A 191 6.37 9.67 -18.16
N GLU A 192 5.86 10.89 -18.16
CA GLU A 192 5.10 11.46 -17.06
C GLU A 192 3.74 11.97 -17.54
N GLN A 193 2.75 11.92 -16.65
CA GLN A 193 1.38 12.32 -16.93
C GLN A 193 0.79 13.00 -15.71
N THR A 194 0.18 14.17 -15.88
CA THR A 194 -0.67 14.75 -14.86
C THR A 194 -2.05 14.09 -14.92
N LEU A 195 -2.69 13.87 -13.77
CA LEU A 195 -4.08 13.39 -13.77
C LEU A 195 -5.05 14.48 -14.22
N ASP A 196 -4.70 15.75 -14.07
CA ASP A 196 -5.47 16.88 -14.60
C ASP A 196 -5.64 16.81 -16.12
N ASP A 197 -4.57 16.52 -16.85
CA ASP A 197 -4.61 16.36 -18.30
C ASP A 197 -5.26 15.04 -18.71
N PHE A 198 -4.94 13.96 -18.00
CA PHE A 198 -5.49 12.63 -18.30
C PHE A 198 -7.01 12.58 -18.18
N PHE A 199 -7.58 13.24 -17.16
CA PHE A 199 -9.02 13.28 -16.91
C PHE A 199 -9.70 14.59 -17.36
N ASN A 200 -9.07 15.41 -18.18
CA ASN A 200 -9.51 16.75 -18.56
C ASN A 200 -10.99 16.85 -19.00
N ASN A 201 -11.54 15.78 -19.58
CA ASN A 201 -12.92 15.73 -20.07
C ASN A 201 -13.80 14.68 -19.34
N GLN A 202 -13.35 14.10 -18.23
CA GLN A 202 -14.05 12.99 -17.54
C GLN A 202 -14.51 13.36 -16.12
N THR A 203 -14.81 14.62 -15.88
CA THR A 203 -15.17 15.15 -14.54
C THR A 203 -16.54 14.68 -14.01
N ASN A 204 -17.38 14.07 -14.87
CA ASN A 204 -18.71 13.57 -14.50
C ASN A 204 -18.71 12.16 -13.90
N GLU A 205 -17.59 11.46 -13.95
CA GLU A 205 -17.46 10.11 -13.39
C GLU A 205 -17.26 10.17 -11.87
N HIS A 206 -17.76 9.16 -11.18
CA HIS A 206 -17.40 8.96 -9.76
C HIS A 206 -16.07 8.22 -9.70
N LEU A 207 -15.01 8.91 -9.28
CA LEU A 207 -13.67 8.35 -9.21
C LEU A 207 -13.36 7.82 -7.80
N PHE A 208 -12.57 6.76 -7.75
CA PHE A 208 -11.83 6.34 -6.56
C PHE A 208 -10.34 6.37 -6.90
N LEU A 209 -9.59 7.29 -6.31
CA LEU A 209 -8.16 7.47 -6.54
C LEU A 209 -7.36 6.77 -5.43
N LYS A 210 -6.66 5.71 -5.75
CA LYS A 210 -5.62 5.13 -4.87
C LYS A 210 -4.25 5.66 -5.32
N MET A 211 -3.42 6.09 -4.37
CA MET A 211 -2.08 6.61 -4.65
C MET A 211 -1.06 6.05 -3.66
N ASP A 212 -0.13 5.25 -4.18
CA ASP A 212 0.99 4.64 -3.44
C ASP A 212 2.19 4.53 -4.39
N ILE A 213 3.06 5.54 -4.42
CA ILE A 213 4.13 5.73 -5.42
C ILE A 213 5.48 6.08 -4.80
N GLU A 214 5.75 5.48 -3.63
CA GLU A 214 7.08 5.44 -3.01
C GLU A 214 7.70 6.83 -2.74
N GLY A 215 6.86 7.84 -2.45
CA GLY A 215 7.29 9.20 -2.05
C GLY A 215 7.10 10.27 -3.13
N ALA A 216 6.51 9.93 -4.27
CA ALA A 216 6.16 10.89 -5.31
C ALA A 216 4.71 11.43 -5.18
N GLU A 217 3.98 11.07 -4.11
CA GLU A 217 2.56 11.40 -3.92
C GLU A 217 2.32 12.91 -3.99
N ARG A 218 3.21 13.72 -3.40
CA ARG A 218 3.08 15.18 -3.42
C ARG A 218 3.24 15.79 -4.81
N HIS A 219 4.12 15.23 -5.67
CA HIS A 219 4.26 15.64 -7.07
C HIS A 219 3.02 15.22 -7.88
N ALA A 220 2.56 14.00 -7.70
CA ALA A 220 1.34 13.52 -8.34
C ALA A 220 0.12 14.38 -7.96
N LEU A 221 -0.03 14.75 -6.68
CA LEU A 221 -1.09 15.64 -6.20
C LEU A 221 -0.98 17.05 -6.78
N ALA A 222 0.22 17.58 -6.99
CA ALA A 222 0.39 18.87 -7.66
C ALA A 222 -0.14 18.85 -9.11
N GLY A 223 -0.12 17.69 -9.80
CA GLY A 223 -0.74 17.45 -11.10
C GLY A 223 -2.21 17.03 -11.06
N CYS A 224 -2.89 17.19 -9.90
CA CYS A 224 -4.29 16.81 -9.69
C CYS A 224 -5.18 17.99 -9.25
N ASN A 225 -4.70 19.22 -9.31
CA ASN A 225 -5.44 20.37 -8.76
C ASN A 225 -6.81 20.55 -9.43
N ASN A 226 -6.88 20.48 -10.78
CA ASN A 226 -8.13 20.63 -11.52
C ASN A 226 -9.05 19.44 -11.30
N LEU A 227 -8.50 18.21 -11.22
CA LEU A 227 -9.27 17.01 -10.92
C LEU A 227 -9.94 17.13 -9.54
N PHE A 228 -9.20 17.53 -8.51
CA PHE A 228 -9.76 17.76 -7.18
C PHE A 228 -10.71 18.94 -7.12
N GLN A 229 -10.53 19.96 -7.96
CA GLN A 229 -11.44 21.12 -8.03
C GLN A 229 -12.75 20.81 -8.76
N ASN A 230 -12.70 20.10 -9.88
CA ASN A 230 -13.80 20.01 -10.84
C ASN A 230 -14.54 18.67 -10.83
N CYS A 231 -13.92 17.58 -10.32
CA CYS A 231 -14.58 16.29 -10.22
C CYS A 231 -15.77 16.39 -9.24
N GLN A 232 -16.94 15.96 -9.68
CA GLN A 232 -18.17 16.05 -8.87
C GLN A 232 -18.15 15.08 -7.69
N LYS A 233 -17.58 13.90 -7.85
CA LYS A 233 -17.50 12.86 -6.82
C LYS A 233 -16.14 12.17 -6.89
N LEU A 234 -15.30 12.42 -5.93
CA LEU A 234 -13.97 11.85 -5.83
C LEU A 234 -13.76 11.25 -4.44
N ASP A 235 -13.60 9.93 -4.38
CA ASP A 235 -13.09 9.25 -3.20
C ASP A 235 -11.60 8.96 -3.38
N PHE A 236 -10.87 8.88 -2.28
CA PHE A 236 -9.42 8.66 -2.37
C PHE A 236 -8.86 7.85 -1.20
N ALA A 237 -7.73 7.20 -1.46
CA ALA A 237 -6.83 6.59 -0.49
C ALA A 237 -5.40 6.93 -0.89
N ILE A 238 -4.73 7.79 -0.12
CA ILE A 238 -3.40 8.34 -0.44
C ILE A 238 -2.43 7.94 0.65
N CYS A 239 -1.32 7.29 0.29
CA CYS A 239 -0.25 6.95 1.20
C CYS A 239 0.49 8.20 1.68
N THR A 240 0.85 8.22 2.98
CA THR A 240 1.45 9.38 3.66
C THR A 240 2.65 8.98 4.52
N TYR A 241 3.26 7.84 4.23
CA TYR A 241 4.32 7.28 5.07
C TYR A 241 5.71 7.26 4.43
N HIS A 242 5.83 7.70 3.18
CA HIS A 242 7.09 7.62 2.47
C HIS A 242 8.07 8.71 2.91
N LEU A 243 7.65 9.97 2.93
CA LEU A 243 8.46 11.08 3.39
C LEU A 243 8.07 11.53 4.81
N ARG A 244 8.95 12.29 5.46
CA ARG A 244 8.81 12.62 6.87
C ARG A 244 7.60 13.53 7.15
N ASP A 245 7.33 14.44 6.24
CA ASP A 245 6.34 15.51 6.32
C ASP A 245 5.14 15.29 5.38
N ASP A 246 4.96 14.06 4.83
CA ASP A 246 3.82 13.75 3.95
C ASP A 246 2.47 14.02 4.60
N GLU A 247 2.34 13.72 5.91
CA GLU A 247 1.09 13.98 6.64
C GLU A 247 0.71 15.47 6.57
N GLU A 248 1.67 16.37 6.75
CA GLU A 248 1.45 17.81 6.72
C GLU A 248 1.15 18.31 5.29
N VAL A 249 2.00 17.94 4.34
CA VAL A 249 1.87 18.41 2.95
C VAL A 249 0.59 17.90 2.29
N ILE A 250 0.27 16.60 2.46
CA ILE A 250 -0.91 15.99 1.85
C ILE A 250 -2.19 16.50 2.52
N SER A 251 -2.22 16.65 3.85
CA SER A 251 -3.38 17.23 4.53
C SER A 251 -3.61 18.69 4.12
N ALA A 252 -2.57 19.49 3.92
CA ALA A 252 -2.71 20.87 3.42
C ALA A 252 -3.34 20.89 2.02
N PHE A 253 -2.94 19.98 1.12
CA PHE A 253 -3.56 19.84 -0.20
C PHE A 253 -5.03 19.45 -0.09
N LEU A 254 -5.37 18.42 0.71
CA LEU A 254 -6.74 17.96 0.88
C LEU A 254 -7.65 19.04 1.48
N ASN A 255 -7.15 19.78 2.48
CA ASN A 255 -7.88 20.89 3.12
C ASN A 255 -8.13 22.04 2.13
N LYS A 256 -7.13 22.40 1.30
CA LYS A 256 -7.28 23.39 0.23
C LYS A 256 -8.42 23.04 -0.72
N HIS A 257 -8.67 21.78 -0.98
CA HIS A 257 -9.73 21.27 -1.87
C HIS A 257 -11.03 20.91 -1.13
N ASN A 258 -11.18 21.30 0.16
CA ASN A 258 -12.36 21.04 0.99
C ASN A 258 -12.73 19.56 1.09
N CYS A 259 -11.74 18.68 1.12
CA CYS A 259 -11.94 17.24 1.29
C CYS A 259 -12.27 16.88 2.73
N THR A 260 -13.14 15.90 2.91
CA THR A 260 -13.37 15.24 4.21
C THR A 260 -12.60 13.93 4.24
N TYR A 261 -11.77 13.71 5.26
CA TYR A 261 -10.95 12.51 5.32
C TYR A 261 -10.68 12.04 6.75
N ILE A 262 -10.34 10.76 6.86
CA ILE A 262 -9.76 10.15 8.06
C ILE A 262 -8.28 9.90 7.83
N ASN A 263 -7.49 10.08 8.86
CA ASN A 263 -6.07 9.78 8.84
C ASN A 263 -5.82 8.46 9.57
N GLN A 264 -5.56 7.40 8.82
CA GLN A 264 -5.22 6.08 9.37
C GLN A 264 -3.79 6.12 9.90
N LYS A 265 -3.66 6.15 11.23
CA LYS A 265 -2.34 6.17 11.88
C LYS A 265 -1.97 4.80 12.39
N GLY A 266 -0.69 4.47 12.24
CA GLY A 266 -0.12 3.24 12.73
C GLY A 266 1.36 3.37 13.06
N PHE A 267 1.94 2.30 13.60
CA PHE A 267 3.36 2.26 13.89
C PHE A 267 4.13 1.87 12.63
N PHE A 268 4.93 2.79 12.13
CA PHE A 268 5.76 2.57 10.95
C PHE A 268 7.12 3.25 11.10
N ARG A 269 8.21 2.57 10.73
CA ARG A 269 9.58 3.08 10.85
C ARG A 269 9.87 3.70 12.23
N HIS A 270 9.62 2.91 13.30
CA HIS A 270 9.93 3.22 14.69
C HIS A 270 9.07 4.29 15.38
N ARG A 271 7.98 4.74 14.77
CA ARG A 271 7.08 5.76 15.34
C ARG A 271 5.64 5.60 14.87
N ILE A 272 4.73 6.19 15.64
CA ILE A 272 3.35 6.39 15.19
C ILE A 272 3.35 7.52 14.16
N ARG A 273 2.74 7.24 13.01
CA ARG A 273 2.60 8.22 11.93
C ARG A 273 1.36 7.94 11.09
N SER A 274 0.99 8.91 10.29
CA SER A 274 0.03 8.73 9.22
C SER A 274 0.53 7.67 8.24
N VAL A 275 -0.36 6.79 7.81
CA VAL A 275 -0.07 5.71 6.86
C VAL A 275 -0.89 5.91 5.59
N VAL A 276 -2.22 6.01 5.72
CA VAL A 276 -3.10 6.30 4.59
C VAL A 276 -4.13 7.35 5.02
N MET A 277 -4.30 8.38 4.20
CA MET A 277 -5.44 9.30 4.28
C MET A 277 -6.53 8.84 3.33
N ARG A 278 -7.71 8.55 3.88
CA ARG A 278 -8.88 8.10 3.14
C ARG A 278 -10.01 9.09 3.28
N GLY A 279 -10.66 9.40 2.19
CA GLY A 279 -11.73 10.38 2.23
C GLY A 279 -12.43 10.60 0.92
N SER A 280 -13.16 11.71 0.88
CA SER A 280 -13.91 12.12 -0.30
C SER A 280 -13.93 13.64 -0.44
N LYS A 281 -14.06 14.07 -1.68
CA LYS A 281 -14.55 15.38 -2.04
C LYS A 281 -16.00 15.24 -2.49
N LYS A 282 -16.86 16.08 -1.96
CA LYS A 282 -18.29 16.18 -2.32
C LYS A 282 -18.56 17.49 -3.02
#